data_3d39051a40bacc6f0d1f67af15ed240d
#
_entry.id   3d39051a40bacc6f0d1f67af15ed240d
#
_cell.length_a   1.000
_cell.length_b   1.000
_cell.length_c   1.000
_cell.angle_alpha   90.00
_cell.angle_beta   90.00
_cell.angle_gamma   90.00
#
_symmetry.space_group_name_H-M   'P 1'
#
loop_
_entity.id
_entity.type
_entity.pdbx_description
1 polymer ?
#
loop_
_entity_poly.entity_id
_entity_poly.type
_entity_poly.pdbx_seq_one_letter_code
_entity_poly.pdbx_strand_id
1 'polypeptide(L)'
;RPGDMIDAVVDKLYIKDLRFSKAEDPKGLYGVFKEILKEMGISKAWDPDRIIINFDEQPARSMRRAEGQGRAKQFSEEHGAVIYEGYQGGIGHNVMVEKGHVRPGEFIVGADSHSCTYGALACFATGIGFTETVGVLATGRIWLKVPPSIYVELTGARPQWIWGKDIALRLMAEMGANGAVNKTIEYGGSAVSEISIESRLSMCNMAVESLALNAVFPPDARAIDYVKQVSDATFAAVESDADAEYESRLRFDLTDMEPFVAAPGVPSNGQPVHEFVGTKISQAFIGTCSNSRIEDLRVAAKILKGKTVHPGVRMIVTPASYAAYFQAREEGLLQIFEKSKALLTASECGICTRPSLAIGEVCISSGNRNFPGRMGHRDAKIFLGSPATVAASAIAGEIVDPREFLPS
;
A
#
# COMPACT_ATOMS: atom_id res chain seq x y z
N ARG A 1 11.53 -10.21 23.61
CA ARG A 1 10.58 -9.32 24.32
C ARG A 1 10.68 -7.92 23.72
N PRO A 2 9.63 -7.08 23.83
CA PRO A 2 9.74 -5.69 23.40
C PRO A 2 10.99 -5.02 23.99
N GLY A 3 11.77 -4.34 23.13
CA GLY A 3 13.02 -3.71 23.51
C GLY A 3 14.28 -4.52 23.30
N ASP A 4 14.17 -5.84 23.17
CA ASP A 4 15.31 -6.71 22.91
C ASP A 4 15.89 -6.42 21.50
N MET A 5 17.22 -6.45 21.42
CA MET A 5 17.93 -6.39 20.14
C MET A 5 18.16 -7.80 19.64
N ILE A 6 17.67 -8.10 18.45
CA ILE A 6 17.83 -9.41 17.81
C ILE A 6 18.52 -9.30 16.46
N ASP A 7 19.24 -10.34 16.07
CA ASP A 7 19.74 -10.53 14.72
C ASP A 7 18.75 -11.44 13.97
N ALA A 8 17.85 -10.81 13.20
CA ALA A 8 16.74 -11.49 12.56
C ALA A 8 17.11 -12.00 11.17
N VAL A 9 16.73 -13.25 10.89
CA VAL A 9 16.79 -13.82 9.54
C VAL A 9 15.64 -13.30 8.72
N VAL A 10 15.95 -12.80 7.52
CA VAL A 10 14.94 -12.27 6.59
C VAL A 10 14.43 -13.40 5.68
N ASP A 11 13.12 -13.54 5.56
CA ASP A 11 12.50 -14.51 4.66
C ASP A 11 12.37 -13.99 3.22
N LYS A 12 12.07 -12.70 3.06
CA LYS A 12 11.99 -12.05 1.73
C LYS A 12 12.49 -10.61 1.79
N LEU A 13 13.17 -10.20 0.72
CA LEU A 13 13.58 -8.82 0.50
C LEU A 13 12.89 -8.27 -0.76
N TYR A 14 12.07 -7.25 -0.60
CA TYR A 14 11.47 -6.52 -1.70
C TYR A 14 12.28 -5.27 -2.06
N ILE A 15 12.58 -5.09 -3.35
CA ILE A 15 13.31 -3.92 -3.85
C ILE A 15 12.57 -3.35 -5.08
N LYS A 16 12.25 -2.07 -5.06
CA LYS A 16 11.74 -1.41 -6.25
C LYS A 16 12.86 -0.83 -7.12
N ASP A 17 12.64 -0.78 -8.42
CA ASP A 17 13.59 -0.33 -9.45
C ASP A 17 14.23 1.03 -9.15
N LEU A 18 13.53 1.94 -8.49
CA LEU A 18 14.04 3.24 -8.09
C LEU A 18 15.34 3.16 -7.27
N ARG A 19 15.53 2.12 -6.48
CA ARG A 19 16.72 1.95 -5.64
C ARG A 19 17.99 1.74 -6.46
N PHE A 20 17.86 1.21 -7.67
CA PHE A 20 18.98 1.04 -8.60
C PHE A 20 19.38 2.33 -9.34
N SER A 21 18.61 3.42 -9.17
CA SER A 21 18.79 4.71 -9.85
C SER A 21 18.95 5.92 -8.92
N LYS A 22 19.52 5.76 -7.72
CA LYS A 22 19.61 6.82 -6.69
C LYS A 22 20.37 8.05 -7.20
N ALA A 23 19.86 9.27 -6.89
CA ALA A 23 20.38 10.53 -7.41
C ALA A 23 21.75 10.91 -6.88
N GLU A 24 21.99 10.58 -5.62
CA GLU A 24 23.16 11.01 -4.85
C GLU A 24 24.37 10.10 -5.08
N ASP A 25 24.14 8.90 -5.63
CA ASP A 25 25.17 7.95 -5.97
C ASP A 25 24.94 7.41 -7.40
N PRO A 26 25.77 7.78 -8.37
CA PRO A 26 25.66 7.30 -9.75
C PRO A 26 25.80 5.79 -9.87
N LYS A 27 26.40 5.11 -8.88
CA LYS A 27 26.53 3.65 -8.83
C LYS A 27 25.20 2.98 -8.45
N GLY A 28 24.28 3.69 -7.74
CA GLY A 28 23.02 3.14 -7.22
C GLY A 28 23.24 1.97 -6.26
N LEU A 29 22.14 1.29 -5.90
CA LEU A 29 22.19 0.12 -4.99
C LEU A 29 23.18 -0.94 -5.44
N TYR A 30 23.19 -1.27 -6.74
CA TYR A 30 24.01 -2.34 -7.27
C TYR A 30 25.51 -2.04 -7.20
N GLY A 31 25.92 -0.81 -7.49
CA GLY A 31 27.33 -0.42 -7.40
C GLY A 31 27.85 -0.48 -5.96
N VAL A 32 27.08 0.04 -5.00
CA VAL A 32 27.45 -0.05 -3.57
C VAL A 32 27.47 -1.51 -3.10
N PHE A 33 26.53 -2.32 -3.53
CA PHE A 33 26.51 -3.75 -3.20
C PHE A 33 27.76 -4.49 -3.72
N LYS A 34 28.19 -4.23 -4.97
CA LYS A 34 29.43 -4.82 -5.52
C LYS A 34 30.67 -4.49 -4.68
N GLU A 35 30.76 -3.25 -4.19
CA GLU A 35 31.88 -2.85 -3.32
C GLU A 35 31.85 -3.64 -2.00
N ILE A 36 30.70 -3.77 -1.37
CA ILE A 36 30.55 -4.53 -0.12
C ILE A 36 30.84 -6.02 -0.34
N LEU A 37 30.34 -6.63 -1.41
CA LEU A 37 30.68 -8.03 -1.73
C LEU A 37 32.19 -8.24 -1.81
N LYS A 38 32.91 -7.31 -2.48
CA LYS A 38 34.38 -7.38 -2.61
C LYS A 38 35.04 -7.26 -1.25
N GLU A 39 34.63 -6.33 -0.39
CA GLU A 39 35.19 -6.15 0.95
C GLU A 39 34.94 -7.36 1.85
N MET A 40 33.75 -7.99 1.74
CA MET A 40 33.39 -9.17 2.51
C MET A 40 33.95 -10.49 1.94
N GLY A 41 34.54 -10.48 0.75
CA GLY A 41 35.02 -11.69 0.08
C GLY A 41 33.92 -12.62 -0.42
N ILE A 42 32.70 -12.11 -0.64
CA ILE A 42 31.55 -12.88 -1.14
C ILE A 42 31.34 -12.58 -2.64
N SER A 43 30.89 -13.60 -3.39
CA SER A 43 30.73 -13.51 -4.84
C SER A 43 29.30 -13.34 -5.31
N LYS A 44 28.30 -13.64 -4.47
CA LYS A 44 26.86 -13.59 -4.82
C LYS A 44 26.03 -13.01 -3.69
N ALA A 45 24.84 -12.53 -4.05
CA ALA A 45 23.83 -12.19 -3.09
C ALA A 45 23.40 -13.42 -2.27
N TRP A 46 22.87 -13.15 -1.08
CA TRP A 46 22.52 -14.13 -0.07
C TRP A 46 21.69 -15.31 -0.62
N ASP A 47 20.44 -15.09 -1.04
CA ASP A 47 19.53 -16.13 -1.55
C ASP A 47 18.68 -15.51 -2.67
N PRO A 48 18.91 -15.89 -3.93
CA PRO A 48 18.25 -15.25 -5.07
C PRO A 48 16.73 -15.43 -5.08
N ASP A 49 16.20 -16.56 -4.59
CA ASP A 49 14.75 -16.84 -4.58
C ASP A 49 13.99 -16.01 -3.51
N ARG A 50 14.72 -15.37 -2.64
CA ARG A 50 14.20 -14.50 -1.59
C ARG A 50 14.34 -13.02 -1.89
N ILE A 51 14.99 -12.66 -3.00
CA ILE A 51 15.18 -11.28 -3.45
C ILE A 51 14.21 -11.01 -4.59
N ILE A 52 13.25 -10.14 -4.37
CA ILE A 52 12.21 -9.79 -5.33
C ILE A 52 12.36 -8.33 -5.76
N ILE A 53 12.55 -8.12 -7.05
CA ILE A 53 12.66 -6.80 -7.67
C ILE A 53 11.41 -6.54 -8.51
N ASN A 54 10.79 -5.37 -8.36
CA ASN A 54 9.67 -4.96 -9.20
C ASN A 54 9.92 -3.61 -9.86
N PHE A 55 9.53 -3.50 -11.11
CA PHE A 55 9.53 -2.24 -11.84
C PHE A 55 8.20 -1.53 -11.61
N ASP A 56 8.23 -0.57 -10.68
CA ASP A 56 7.06 0.20 -10.25
C ASP A 56 6.61 1.26 -11.27
N GLU A 57 7.45 1.60 -12.25
CA GLU A 57 7.13 2.54 -13.32
C GLU A 57 7.55 1.98 -14.68
N GLN A 58 6.58 1.76 -15.56
CA GLN A 58 6.82 1.23 -16.91
C GLN A 58 5.89 1.90 -17.95
N PRO A 59 6.47 2.39 -19.06
CA PRO A 59 7.90 2.51 -19.35
C PRO A 59 8.62 3.50 -18.42
N ALA A 60 9.95 3.37 -18.32
CA ALA A 60 10.77 4.30 -17.55
C ALA A 60 10.59 5.76 -18.03
N ARG A 61 10.39 6.68 -17.10
CA ARG A 61 10.03 8.08 -17.42
C ARG A 61 11.19 9.07 -17.51
N SER A 62 12.40 8.57 -17.27
CA SER A 62 13.62 9.34 -17.38
C SER A 62 14.77 8.43 -17.74
N MET A 63 15.80 8.98 -18.37
CA MET A 63 17.06 8.25 -18.66
C MET A 63 17.61 7.58 -17.41
N ARG A 64 17.65 8.33 -16.31
CA ARG A 64 18.11 7.81 -15.03
C ARG A 64 17.29 6.60 -14.54
N ARG A 65 15.96 6.61 -14.72
CA ARG A 65 15.11 5.48 -14.36
C ARG A 65 15.40 4.27 -15.28
N ALA A 66 15.54 4.50 -16.58
CA ALA A 66 15.89 3.46 -17.54
C ALA A 66 17.24 2.82 -17.23
N GLU A 67 18.25 3.62 -16.87
CA GLU A 67 19.56 3.11 -16.41
C GLU A 67 19.45 2.30 -15.13
N GLY A 68 18.63 2.75 -14.17
CA GLY A 68 18.34 2.00 -12.94
C GLY A 68 17.69 0.65 -13.23
N GLN A 69 16.71 0.61 -14.13
CA GLN A 69 16.08 -0.64 -14.59
C GLN A 69 17.08 -1.55 -15.29
N GLY A 70 17.98 -1.01 -16.12
CA GLY A 70 19.09 -1.77 -16.73
C GLY A 70 20.00 -2.42 -15.67
N ARG A 71 20.37 -1.65 -14.62
CA ARG A 71 21.19 -2.19 -13.51
C ARG A 71 20.44 -3.25 -12.70
N ALA A 72 19.13 -3.09 -12.51
CA ALA A 72 18.31 -4.09 -11.82
C ALA A 72 18.26 -5.41 -12.62
N LYS A 73 18.14 -5.34 -13.94
CA LYS A 73 18.24 -6.53 -14.82
C LYS A 73 19.60 -7.19 -14.72
N GLN A 74 20.67 -6.41 -14.85
CA GLN A 74 22.03 -6.92 -14.68
C GLN A 74 22.23 -7.59 -13.31
N PHE A 75 21.71 -6.98 -12.23
CA PHE A 75 21.74 -7.60 -10.90
C PHE A 75 21.00 -8.94 -10.88
N SER A 76 19.80 -9.00 -11.48
CA SER A 76 19.02 -10.24 -11.57
C SER A 76 19.75 -11.33 -12.37
N GLU A 77 20.37 -10.99 -13.49
CA GLU A 77 21.16 -11.91 -14.32
C GLU A 77 22.40 -12.44 -13.58
N GLU A 78 23.14 -11.57 -12.89
CA GLU A 78 24.38 -11.95 -12.19
C GLU A 78 24.11 -12.73 -10.90
N HIS A 79 23.02 -12.42 -10.18
CA HIS A 79 22.75 -12.99 -8.85
C HIS A 79 21.55 -13.94 -8.81
N GLY A 80 20.70 -13.96 -9.82
CA GLY A 80 19.55 -14.86 -9.93
C GLY A 80 18.29 -14.35 -9.23
N ALA A 81 18.22 -13.06 -8.83
CA ALA A 81 17.06 -12.50 -8.15
C ALA A 81 15.80 -12.50 -9.04
N VAL A 82 14.65 -12.68 -8.41
CA VAL A 82 13.35 -12.64 -9.09
C VAL A 82 13.03 -11.22 -9.52
N ILE A 83 12.64 -11.00 -10.78
CA ILE A 83 12.28 -9.69 -11.32
C ILE A 83 10.89 -9.70 -11.97
N TYR A 84 10.10 -8.67 -11.67
CA TYR A 84 8.80 -8.44 -12.29
C TYR A 84 8.81 -7.16 -13.12
N GLU A 85 8.54 -7.30 -14.41
CA GLU A 85 8.41 -6.20 -15.37
C GLU A 85 7.30 -6.48 -16.39
N GLY A 86 6.92 -5.47 -17.18
CA GLY A 86 5.85 -5.58 -18.17
C GLY A 86 4.51 -5.98 -17.54
N TYR A 87 3.81 -6.84 -18.22
CA TYR A 87 2.48 -7.32 -17.78
C TYR A 87 2.53 -8.25 -16.56
N GLN A 88 3.70 -8.62 -16.06
CA GLN A 88 3.83 -9.36 -14.80
C GLN A 88 3.96 -8.42 -13.59
N GLY A 89 4.19 -7.14 -13.83
CA GLY A 89 4.43 -6.11 -12.82
C GLY A 89 3.19 -5.30 -12.46
N GLY A 90 3.45 -4.15 -11.91
CA GLY A 90 2.48 -3.20 -11.38
C GLY A 90 3.05 -2.45 -10.20
N ILE A 91 2.22 -2.07 -9.24
CA ILE A 91 2.69 -1.52 -7.97
C ILE A 91 3.24 -2.67 -7.13
N GLY A 92 4.53 -2.65 -6.82
CA GLY A 92 5.24 -3.80 -6.27
C GLY A 92 4.66 -4.40 -5.00
N HIS A 93 4.06 -3.59 -4.11
CA HIS A 93 3.39 -4.13 -2.93
C HIS A 93 2.19 -5.04 -3.27
N ASN A 94 1.49 -4.78 -4.36
CA ASN A 94 0.42 -5.65 -4.84
C ASN A 94 1.00 -6.88 -5.54
N VAL A 95 2.05 -6.70 -6.37
CA VAL A 95 2.73 -7.80 -7.05
C VAL A 95 3.28 -8.83 -6.05
N MET A 96 3.92 -8.39 -4.96
CA MET A 96 4.40 -9.26 -3.88
C MET A 96 3.32 -10.19 -3.34
N VAL A 97 2.13 -9.64 -3.11
CA VAL A 97 0.97 -10.37 -2.58
C VAL A 97 0.37 -11.32 -3.65
N GLU A 98 0.10 -10.79 -4.84
CA GLU A 98 -0.53 -11.52 -5.94
C GLU A 98 0.33 -12.68 -6.49
N LYS A 99 1.67 -12.57 -6.36
CA LYS A 99 2.64 -13.60 -6.78
C LYS A 99 3.04 -14.57 -5.67
N GLY A 100 2.36 -14.53 -4.50
CA GLY A 100 2.57 -15.47 -3.41
C GLY A 100 3.90 -15.33 -2.67
N HIS A 101 4.54 -14.14 -2.74
CA HIS A 101 5.77 -13.86 -2.01
C HIS A 101 5.54 -13.47 -0.55
N VAL A 102 4.29 -13.33 -0.13
CA VAL A 102 3.90 -12.95 1.23
C VAL A 102 3.14 -14.10 1.87
N ARG A 103 3.65 -14.64 2.98
CA ARG A 103 3.04 -15.79 3.66
C ARG A 103 3.01 -15.56 5.17
N PRO A 104 2.01 -16.15 5.86
CA PRO A 104 1.90 -16.07 7.31
C PRO A 104 3.17 -16.54 8.02
N GLY A 105 3.57 -15.83 9.08
CA GLY A 105 4.73 -16.14 9.90
C GLY A 105 6.09 -15.72 9.34
N GLU A 106 6.14 -15.23 8.10
CA GLU A 106 7.41 -14.74 7.51
C GLU A 106 7.81 -13.37 8.05
N PHE A 107 9.13 -13.11 8.04
CA PHE A 107 9.72 -11.79 8.25
C PHE A 107 10.17 -11.21 6.89
N ILE A 108 9.46 -10.19 6.44
CA ILE A 108 9.68 -9.56 5.13
C ILE A 108 10.20 -8.14 5.33
N VAL A 109 11.28 -7.79 4.66
CA VAL A 109 11.76 -6.41 4.61
C VAL A 109 11.68 -5.85 3.20
N GLY A 110 11.44 -4.56 3.08
CA GLY A 110 11.36 -3.92 1.77
C GLY A 110 12.06 -2.57 1.75
N ALA A 111 12.71 -2.28 0.63
CA ALA A 111 13.31 -0.98 0.36
C ALA A 111 12.25 0.10 0.04
N ASP A 112 11.11 0.03 0.71
CA ASP A 112 9.99 0.98 0.62
C ASP A 112 9.24 1.08 1.94
N SER A 113 8.79 2.28 2.30
CA SER A 113 8.12 2.55 3.59
C SER A 113 6.80 1.81 3.78
N HIS A 114 6.08 1.48 2.67
CA HIS A 114 4.79 0.78 2.75
C HIS A 114 4.91 -0.74 2.76
N SER A 115 6.08 -1.31 3.05
CA SER A 115 6.27 -2.77 3.20
C SER A 115 5.44 -3.37 4.34
N CYS A 116 5.00 -2.56 5.31
CA CYS A 116 4.03 -2.96 6.34
C CYS A 116 2.69 -3.48 5.77
N THR A 117 2.38 -3.21 4.50
CA THR A 117 1.22 -3.74 3.78
C THR A 117 1.08 -5.26 3.92
N TYR A 118 2.20 -5.98 3.95
CA TYR A 118 2.21 -7.44 3.92
C TYR A 118 1.68 -8.07 5.20
N GLY A 119 1.66 -7.36 6.32
CA GLY A 119 1.06 -7.85 7.56
C GLY A 119 -0.45 -8.15 7.49
N ALA A 120 -1.11 -7.73 6.41
CA ALA A 120 -2.48 -8.15 6.08
C ALA A 120 -2.62 -9.67 5.92
N LEU A 121 -1.53 -10.37 5.60
CA LEU A 121 -1.43 -11.82 5.46
C LEU A 121 -0.63 -12.45 6.62
N ALA A 122 -0.72 -11.87 7.80
CA ALA A 122 -0.17 -12.41 9.05
C ALA A 122 1.37 -12.62 9.03
N CYS A 123 2.13 -11.71 8.41
CA CYS A 123 3.58 -11.69 8.48
C CYS A 123 4.09 -10.43 9.20
N PHE A 124 5.30 -10.47 9.76
CA PHE A 124 5.95 -9.23 10.18
C PHE A 124 6.65 -8.61 8.98
N ALA A 125 6.27 -7.39 8.63
CA ALA A 125 6.83 -6.72 7.46
C ALA A 125 7.13 -5.25 7.72
N THR A 126 8.34 -4.79 7.33
CA THR A 126 8.75 -3.40 7.58
C THR A 126 9.60 -2.82 6.46
N GLY A 127 9.53 -1.50 6.32
CA GLY A 127 10.40 -0.76 5.41
C GLY A 127 11.79 -0.57 5.98
N ILE A 128 12.82 -0.74 5.16
CA ILE A 128 14.22 -0.54 5.53
C ILE A 128 14.91 0.49 4.63
N GLY A 129 15.97 1.08 5.15
CA GLY A 129 16.77 2.06 4.43
C GLY A 129 17.68 1.46 3.36
N PHE A 130 18.44 2.31 2.70
CA PHE A 130 19.35 1.90 1.62
C PHE A 130 20.50 1.02 2.15
N THR A 131 21.14 1.41 3.23
CA THR A 131 22.27 0.71 3.82
C THR A 131 21.87 -0.66 4.35
N GLU A 132 20.72 -0.74 5.04
CA GLU A 132 20.17 -2.00 5.52
C GLU A 132 19.82 -2.93 4.36
N THR A 133 19.30 -2.40 3.24
CA THR A 133 19.00 -3.20 2.04
C THR A 133 20.26 -3.86 1.51
N VAL A 134 21.39 -3.14 1.45
CA VAL A 134 22.67 -3.70 1.03
C VAL A 134 23.17 -4.77 2.00
N GLY A 135 23.03 -4.54 3.30
CA GLY A 135 23.38 -5.52 4.34
C GLY A 135 22.57 -6.82 4.20
N VAL A 136 21.25 -6.72 3.99
CA VAL A 136 20.38 -7.88 3.77
C VAL A 136 20.73 -8.61 2.47
N LEU A 137 21.03 -7.89 1.37
CA LEU A 137 21.49 -8.51 0.13
C LEU A 137 22.75 -9.35 0.31
N ALA A 138 23.65 -8.93 1.20
CA ALA A 138 24.90 -9.64 1.46
C ALA A 138 24.73 -10.81 2.45
N THR A 139 23.85 -10.69 3.44
CA THR A 139 23.84 -11.59 4.62
C THR A 139 22.53 -12.33 4.83
N GLY A 140 21.42 -11.85 4.28
CA GLY A 140 20.07 -12.34 4.59
C GLY A 140 19.60 -12.03 6.01
N ARG A 141 20.25 -11.10 6.70
CA ARG A 141 20.00 -10.80 8.10
C ARG A 141 19.93 -9.29 8.35
N ILE A 142 19.21 -8.94 9.39
CA ILE A 142 19.12 -7.56 9.86
C ILE A 142 18.98 -7.55 11.38
N TRP A 143 19.66 -6.64 12.05
CA TRP A 143 19.38 -6.38 13.45
C TRP A 143 18.08 -5.60 13.60
N LEU A 144 17.27 -5.99 14.57
CA LEU A 144 15.97 -5.40 14.84
C LEU A 144 15.79 -5.23 16.33
N LYS A 145 15.33 -4.06 16.75
CA LYS A 145 14.78 -3.90 18.09
C LYS A 145 13.33 -4.36 18.07
N VAL A 146 13.00 -5.39 18.85
CA VAL A 146 11.65 -5.93 18.93
C VAL A 146 10.68 -4.81 19.34
N PRO A 147 9.71 -4.43 18.47
CA PRO A 147 8.79 -3.34 18.78
C PRO A 147 7.76 -3.76 19.83
N PRO A 148 7.29 -2.85 20.69
CA PRO A 148 6.07 -3.06 21.45
C PRO A 148 4.86 -3.04 20.50
N SER A 149 3.75 -3.67 20.92
CA SER A 149 2.52 -3.77 20.13
C SER A 149 1.39 -2.94 20.73
N ILE A 150 0.61 -2.33 19.85
CA ILE A 150 -0.70 -1.73 20.14
C ILE A 150 -1.75 -2.71 19.62
N TYR A 151 -2.66 -3.17 20.47
CA TYR A 151 -3.77 -4.02 20.05
C TYR A 151 -4.98 -3.16 19.65
N VAL A 152 -5.48 -3.35 18.43
CA VAL A 152 -6.68 -2.70 17.91
C VAL A 152 -7.79 -3.73 17.80
N GLU A 153 -8.72 -3.68 18.73
CA GLU A 153 -9.89 -4.55 18.77
C GLU A 153 -11.01 -3.98 17.88
N LEU A 154 -11.26 -4.63 16.76
CA LEU A 154 -12.34 -4.30 15.82
C LEU A 154 -13.59 -5.08 16.19
N THR A 155 -14.67 -4.37 16.53
CA THR A 155 -15.95 -4.95 16.99
C THR A 155 -17.14 -4.40 16.19
N GLY A 156 -18.32 -4.99 16.41
CA GLY A 156 -19.55 -4.57 15.74
C GLY A 156 -19.67 -5.09 14.30
N ALA A 157 -20.85 -4.94 13.72
CA ALA A 157 -21.12 -5.28 12.34
C ALA A 157 -20.62 -4.16 11.41
N ARG A 158 -19.71 -4.47 10.51
CA ARG A 158 -19.21 -3.48 9.55
C ARG A 158 -20.30 -3.11 8.54
N PRO A 159 -20.70 -1.81 8.43
CA PRO A 159 -21.62 -1.39 7.37
C PRO A 159 -21.06 -1.70 5.97
N GLN A 160 -21.93 -2.08 5.04
CA GLN A 160 -21.54 -2.46 3.68
C GLN A 160 -20.83 -1.35 2.88
N TRP A 161 -20.98 -0.09 3.28
CA TRP A 161 -20.36 1.09 2.66
C TRP A 161 -19.04 1.53 3.31
N ILE A 162 -18.53 0.77 4.27
CA ILE A 162 -17.25 1.03 4.92
C ILE A 162 -16.20 0.06 4.40
N TRP A 163 -15.10 0.59 3.92
CA TRP A 163 -13.95 -0.16 3.42
C TRP A 163 -12.72 0.02 4.32
N GLY A 164 -11.70 -0.77 4.11
CA GLY A 164 -10.47 -0.69 4.90
C GLY A 164 -9.84 0.70 4.94
N LYS A 165 -10.01 1.51 3.88
CA LYS A 165 -9.54 2.89 3.84
C LYS A 165 -10.26 3.78 4.86
N ASP A 166 -11.57 3.66 4.98
CA ASP A 166 -12.35 4.44 5.94
C ASP A 166 -11.93 4.09 7.37
N ILE A 167 -11.76 2.78 7.66
CA ILE A 167 -11.29 2.28 8.97
C ILE A 167 -9.89 2.82 9.27
N ALA A 168 -8.96 2.76 8.30
CA ALA A 168 -7.60 3.25 8.47
C ALA A 168 -7.55 4.76 8.74
N LEU A 169 -8.35 5.57 8.01
CA LEU A 169 -8.40 7.02 8.21
C LEU A 169 -8.96 7.39 9.59
N ARG A 170 -10.00 6.69 10.05
CA ARG A 170 -10.54 6.86 11.40
C ARG A 170 -9.52 6.47 12.46
N LEU A 171 -8.87 5.31 12.31
CA LEU A 171 -7.84 4.85 13.25
C LEU A 171 -6.68 5.87 13.36
N MET A 172 -6.19 6.37 12.23
CA MET A 172 -5.14 7.38 12.24
C MET A 172 -5.58 8.70 12.86
N ALA A 173 -6.83 9.10 12.67
CA ALA A 173 -7.37 10.31 13.31
C ALA A 173 -7.39 10.17 14.84
N GLU A 174 -7.75 8.99 15.35
CA GLU A 174 -7.77 8.71 16.80
C GLU A 174 -6.37 8.52 17.37
N MET A 175 -5.46 7.85 16.66
CA MET A 175 -4.06 7.63 17.11
C MET A 175 -3.18 8.87 16.95
N GLY A 176 -3.48 9.71 15.96
CA GLY A 176 -2.62 10.82 15.55
C GLY A 176 -1.42 10.40 14.69
N ALA A 177 -0.74 11.39 14.13
CA ALA A 177 0.39 11.18 13.21
C ALA A 177 1.60 10.45 13.84
N ASN A 178 1.74 10.49 15.16
CA ASN A 178 2.84 9.87 15.91
C ASN A 178 2.35 8.77 16.86
N GLY A 179 1.13 8.25 16.67
CA GLY A 179 0.50 7.34 17.62
C GLY A 179 1.18 5.97 17.76
N ALA A 180 1.87 5.53 16.71
CA ALA A 180 2.50 4.21 16.66
C ALA A 180 4.01 4.25 16.39
N VAL A 181 4.70 5.32 16.80
CA VAL A 181 6.15 5.46 16.58
C VAL A 181 6.91 4.23 17.06
N ASN A 182 7.60 3.56 16.13
CA ASN A 182 8.38 2.35 16.37
C ASN A 182 7.61 1.20 17.03
N LYS A 183 6.30 1.09 16.77
CA LYS A 183 5.44 0.03 17.31
C LYS A 183 4.85 -0.83 16.20
N THR A 184 4.33 -1.98 16.57
CA THR A 184 3.45 -2.81 15.73
C THR A 184 1.99 -2.51 16.08
N ILE A 185 1.13 -2.39 15.08
CA ILE A 185 -0.33 -2.39 15.27
C ILE A 185 -0.81 -3.82 15.01
N GLU A 186 -1.41 -4.45 16.01
CA GLU A 186 -2.01 -5.77 15.88
C GLU A 186 -3.53 -5.66 15.87
N TYR A 187 -4.13 -6.08 14.76
CA TYR A 187 -5.58 -6.09 14.60
C TYR A 187 -6.19 -7.38 15.10
N GLY A 188 -7.27 -7.28 15.86
CA GLY A 188 -8.06 -8.42 16.32
C GLY A 188 -9.50 -8.03 16.57
N GLY A 189 -10.26 -8.91 17.25
CA GLY A 189 -11.66 -8.69 17.56
C GLY A 189 -12.63 -9.34 16.59
N SER A 190 -13.93 -9.30 16.92
CA SER A 190 -14.99 -10.07 16.25
C SER A 190 -15.25 -9.64 14.82
N ALA A 191 -14.97 -8.37 14.46
CA ALA A 191 -15.20 -7.86 13.11
C ALA A 191 -14.10 -8.24 12.10
N VAL A 192 -12.95 -8.77 12.53
CA VAL A 192 -11.82 -9.10 11.65
C VAL A 192 -12.22 -10.04 10.52
N SER A 193 -13.04 -11.06 10.81
CA SER A 193 -13.47 -12.04 9.81
C SER A 193 -14.33 -11.45 8.68
N GLU A 194 -14.94 -10.27 8.88
CA GLU A 194 -15.73 -9.57 7.87
C GLU A 194 -14.89 -8.66 6.97
N ILE A 195 -13.64 -8.40 7.33
CA ILE A 195 -12.75 -7.50 6.58
C ILE A 195 -12.05 -8.29 5.47
N SER A 196 -12.25 -7.87 4.22
CA SER A 196 -11.63 -8.48 3.04
C SER A 196 -10.09 -8.35 3.09
N ILE A 197 -9.39 -9.20 2.34
CA ILE A 197 -7.92 -9.11 2.24
C ILE A 197 -7.51 -7.76 1.66
N GLU A 198 -8.20 -7.25 0.66
CA GLU A 198 -7.93 -5.94 0.06
C GLU A 198 -8.07 -4.80 1.07
N SER A 199 -9.10 -4.87 1.92
CA SER A 199 -9.29 -3.91 3.02
C SER A 199 -8.20 -4.02 4.08
N ARG A 200 -7.77 -5.25 4.46
CA ARG A 200 -6.64 -5.47 5.38
C ARG A 200 -5.33 -4.92 4.80
N LEU A 201 -5.08 -5.15 3.51
CA LEU A 201 -3.91 -4.60 2.80
C LEU A 201 -3.91 -3.06 2.85
N SER A 202 -5.08 -2.43 2.67
CA SER A 202 -5.22 -0.98 2.80
C SER A 202 -4.93 -0.48 4.22
N MET A 203 -5.46 -1.16 5.24
CA MET A 203 -5.25 -0.81 6.65
C MET A 203 -3.78 -0.96 7.07
N CYS A 204 -3.14 -2.08 6.74
CA CYS A 204 -1.72 -2.29 7.02
C CYS A 204 -0.83 -1.32 6.24
N ASN A 205 -1.17 -1.02 4.97
CA ASN A 205 -0.46 -0.02 4.18
C ASN A 205 -0.44 1.35 4.85
N MET A 206 -1.57 1.78 5.39
CA MET A 206 -1.72 3.08 6.01
C MET A 206 -1.05 3.20 7.39
N ALA A 207 -0.72 2.11 8.04
CA ALA A 207 -0.15 2.11 9.40
C ALA A 207 1.16 2.92 9.51
N VAL A 208 2.01 2.91 8.48
CA VAL A 208 3.24 3.70 8.45
C VAL A 208 2.99 5.21 8.53
N GLU A 209 1.81 5.67 8.18
CA GLU A 209 1.44 7.10 8.27
C GLU A 209 1.17 7.56 9.72
N SER A 210 1.08 6.62 10.67
CA SER A 210 1.16 6.87 12.12
C SER A 210 2.52 6.44 12.70
N LEU A 211 3.53 6.27 11.82
CA LEU A 211 4.91 5.85 12.13
C LEU A 211 5.03 4.44 12.72
N ALA A 212 4.06 3.56 12.46
CA ALA A 212 4.19 2.16 12.80
C ALA A 212 5.31 1.49 11.98
N LEU A 213 6.06 0.59 12.60
CA LEU A 213 7.03 -0.26 11.91
C LEU A 213 6.30 -1.33 11.10
N ASN A 214 5.25 -1.90 11.67
CA ASN A 214 4.45 -2.96 11.10
C ASN A 214 2.99 -2.81 11.53
N ALA A 215 2.08 -3.41 10.76
CA ALA A 215 0.72 -3.70 11.19
C ALA A 215 0.37 -5.11 10.75
N VAL A 216 -0.32 -5.88 11.59
CA VAL A 216 -0.55 -7.31 11.35
C VAL A 216 -1.98 -7.70 11.66
N PHE A 217 -2.57 -8.52 10.80
CA PHE A 217 -3.81 -9.26 11.03
C PHE A 217 -3.50 -10.70 11.47
N PRO A 218 -4.43 -11.36 12.19
CA PRO A 218 -4.23 -12.76 12.56
C PRO A 218 -4.24 -13.67 11.31
N PRO A 219 -3.60 -14.85 11.39
CA PRO A 219 -3.60 -15.85 10.33
C PRO A 219 -4.91 -16.63 10.29
N ASP A 220 -6.03 -15.93 10.16
CA ASP A 220 -7.35 -16.55 10.07
C ASP A 220 -7.56 -17.31 8.75
N ALA A 221 -8.68 -18.03 8.65
CA ALA A 221 -9.02 -18.82 7.46
C ALA A 221 -8.97 -17.99 6.18
N ARG A 222 -9.40 -16.70 6.22
CA ARG A 222 -9.40 -15.80 5.07
C ARG A 222 -7.97 -15.51 4.57
N ALA A 223 -7.03 -15.24 5.46
CA ALA A 223 -5.63 -15.02 5.12
C ALA A 223 -4.96 -16.30 4.58
N ILE A 224 -5.20 -17.42 5.26
CA ILE A 224 -4.66 -18.73 4.87
C ILE A 224 -5.20 -19.16 3.48
N ASP A 225 -6.51 -19.04 3.26
CA ASP A 225 -7.13 -19.43 1.99
C ASP A 225 -6.65 -18.56 0.83
N TYR A 226 -6.49 -17.24 1.06
CA TYR A 226 -5.91 -16.35 0.06
C TYR A 226 -4.49 -16.79 -0.34
N VAL A 227 -3.62 -17.05 0.66
CA VAL A 227 -2.23 -17.46 0.38
C VAL A 227 -2.17 -18.78 -0.38
N LYS A 228 -3.03 -19.75 -0.04
CA LYS A 228 -3.12 -21.05 -0.77
C LYS A 228 -3.59 -20.90 -2.22
N GLN A 229 -4.29 -19.83 -2.58
CA GLN A 229 -4.69 -19.56 -3.96
C GLN A 229 -3.55 -19.03 -4.82
N VAL A 230 -2.56 -18.37 -4.20
CA VAL A 230 -1.46 -17.69 -4.91
C VAL A 230 -0.09 -18.32 -4.70
N SER A 231 0.02 -19.32 -3.82
CA SER A 231 1.29 -19.99 -3.49
C SER A 231 1.07 -21.44 -3.05
N ASP A 232 1.86 -22.36 -3.63
CA ASP A 232 1.95 -23.76 -3.19
C ASP A 232 2.99 -23.99 -2.10
N ALA A 233 3.74 -22.95 -1.70
CA ALA A 233 4.78 -23.07 -0.70
C ALA A 233 4.21 -23.27 0.70
N THR A 234 4.86 -24.11 1.48
CA THR A 234 4.52 -24.33 2.90
C THR A 234 4.87 -23.09 3.73
N PHE A 235 4.08 -22.83 4.76
CA PHE A 235 4.31 -21.75 5.72
C PHE A 235 3.86 -22.17 7.11
N ALA A 236 4.42 -21.56 8.14
CA ALA A 236 4.03 -21.76 9.53
C ALA A 236 3.34 -20.49 10.04
N ALA A 237 2.03 -20.55 10.18
CA ALA A 237 1.27 -19.44 10.77
C ALA A 237 1.66 -19.25 12.24
N VAL A 238 1.81 -17.99 12.64
CA VAL A 238 2.14 -17.60 14.03
C VAL A 238 1.02 -16.71 14.53
N GLU A 239 0.46 -17.08 15.67
CA GLU A 239 -0.54 -16.30 16.40
C GLU A 239 0.08 -15.73 17.68
N SER A 240 -0.51 -14.66 18.19
CA SER A 240 -0.12 -14.11 19.48
C SER A 240 -0.53 -15.06 20.61
N ASP A 241 0.32 -15.16 21.62
CA ASP A 241 0.03 -15.96 22.82
C ASP A 241 -1.21 -15.41 23.54
N ALA A 242 -1.95 -16.30 24.23
CA ALA A 242 -3.18 -15.89 24.92
C ALA A 242 -2.93 -14.88 26.06
N ASP A 243 -1.71 -14.84 26.58
CA ASP A 243 -1.22 -13.92 27.61
C ASP A 243 -0.31 -12.81 27.05
N ALA A 244 -0.37 -12.56 25.74
CA ALA A 244 0.42 -11.52 25.11
C ALA A 244 0.16 -10.14 25.74
N GLU A 245 1.26 -9.48 26.09
CA GLU A 245 1.23 -8.12 26.64
C GLU A 245 1.29 -7.07 25.55
N TYR A 246 0.39 -6.09 25.63
CA TYR A 246 0.32 -4.96 24.71
C TYR A 246 0.61 -3.66 25.46
N GLU A 247 1.33 -2.73 24.82
CA GLU A 247 1.60 -1.40 25.39
C GLU A 247 0.30 -0.61 25.59
N SER A 248 -0.64 -0.78 24.65
CA SER A 248 -1.99 -0.20 24.75
C SER A 248 -3.01 -1.02 23.96
N ARG A 249 -4.29 -0.84 24.31
CA ARG A 249 -5.42 -1.46 23.62
C ARG A 249 -6.40 -0.36 23.21
N LEU A 250 -6.80 -0.37 21.95
CA LEU A 250 -7.81 0.51 21.38
C LEU A 250 -8.99 -0.35 20.94
N ARG A 251 -10.20 0.12 21.21
CA ARG A 251 -11.42 -0.57 20.77
C ARG A 251 -12.15 0.29 19.74
N PHE A 252 -12.43 -0.30 18.60
CA PHE A 252 -13.13 0.29 17.48
C PHE A 252 -14.42 -0.44 17.20
N ASP A 253 -15.56 0.19 17.49
CA ASP A 253 -16.86 -0.28 17.05
C ASP A 253 -17.14 0.23 15.64
N LEU A 254 -17.43 -0.69 14.72
CA LEU A 254 -17.69 -0.39 13.32
C LEU A 254 -19.18 -0.20 13.00
N THR A 255 -20.09 -0.52 13.95
CA THR A 255 -21.54 -0.62 13.70
C THR A 255 -22.13 0.62 13.05
N ASP A 256 -21.83 1.80 13.60
CA ASP A 256 -22.39 3.08 13.13
C ASP A 256 -21.34 3.94 12.41
N MET A 257 -20.32 3.29 11.85
CA MET A 257 -19.25 4.02 11.20
C MET A 257 -19.73 4.69 9.91
N GLU A 258 -19.42 5.98 9.78
CA GLU A 258 -19.57 6.75 8.54
C GLU A 258 -18.32 6.65 7.66
N PRO A 259 -18.40 6.90 6.33
CA PRO A 259 -17.23 7.10 5.50
C PRO A 259 -16.33 8.23 6.03
N PHE A 260 -15.03 8.03 5.97
CA PHE A 260 -14.03 8.98 6.49
C PHE A 260 -13.25 9.64 5.36
N VAL A 261 -12.93 10.91 5.55
CA VAL A 261 -12.08 11.71 4.67
C VAL A 261 -11.00 12.40 5.49
N ALA A 262 -9.74 12.32 5.06
CA ALA A 262 -8.68 13.10 5.69
C ALA A 262 -8.47 14.42 4.95
N ALA A 263 -8.54 15.53 5.71
CA ALA A 263 -8.23 16.87 5.21
C ALA A 263 -6.74 17.01 4.82
N PRO A 264 -6.38 17.97 3.96
CA PRO A 264 -5.01 18.19 3.52
C PRO A 264 -4.02 18.35 4.67
N GLY A 265 -2.78 17.90 4.44
CA GLY A 265 -1.64 18.04 5.35
C GLY A 265 -1.08 16.73 5.82
N VAL A 266 -1.84 15.95 6.58
CA VAL A 266 -1.44 14.61 7.05
C VAL A 266 -2.64 13.66 7.04
N PRO A 267 -2.43 12.34 6.86
CA PRO A 267 -3.53 11.37 6.84
C PRO A 267 -4.34 11.28 8.14
N SER A 268 -3.74 11.69 9.27
CA SER A 268 -4.42 11.74 10.57
C SER A 268 -5.40 12.91 10.74
N ASN A 269 -5.52 13.80 9.75
CA ASN A 269 -6.59 14.82 9.71
C ASN A 269 -7.94 14.22 9.26
N GLY A 270 -8.20 12.96 9.63
CA GLY A 270 -9.44 12.23 9.29
C GLY A 270 -10.63 12.73 10.09
N GLN A 271 -11.78 12.89 9.41
CA GLN A 271 -13.09 13.18 10.00
C GLN A 271 -14.18 12.49 9.18
N PRO A 272 -15.41 12.33 9.73
CA PRO A 272 -16.54 11.84 8.97
C PRO A 272 -16.78 12.66 7.70
N VAL A 273 -17.22 12.02 6.64
CA VAL A 273 -17.36 12.64 5.31
C VAL A 273 -18.26 13.88 5.30
N HIS A 274 -19.27 13.91 6.16
CA HIS A 274 -20.24 15.03 6.23
C HIS A 274 -19.57 16.38 6.57
N GLU A 275 -18.43 16.39 7.25
CA GLU A 275 -17.65 17.60 7.56
C GLU A 275 -17.04 18.27 6.31
N PHE A 276 -16.96 17.54 5.20
CA PHE A 276 -16.33 18.02 3.97
C PHE A 276 -17.30 18.14 2.79
N VAL A 277 -18.56 17.73 2.95
CA VAL A 277 -19.58 17.79 1.89
C VAL A 277 -19.69 19.21 1.33
N GLY A 278 -19.74 19.31 -0.03
CA GLY A 278 -19.79 20.58 -0.74
C GLY A 278 -18.41 21.17 -1.08
N THR A 279 -17.31 20.58 -0.60
CA THR A 279 -15.95 21.00 -1.00
C THR A 279 -15.71 20.71 -2.47
N LYS A 280 -15.59 21.75 -3.31
CA LYS A 280 -15.35 21.59 -4.75
C LYS A 280 -14.02 20.95 -5.04
N ILE A 281 -14.00 20.05 -6.02
CA ILE A 281 -12.79 19.34 -6.46
C ILE A 281 -12.53 19.57 -7.96
N SER A 282 -11.27 19.56 -8.36
CA SER A 282 -10.81 19.60 -9.75
C SER A 282 -10.21 18.29 -10.23
N GLN A 283 -9.83 17.40 -9.28
CA GLN A 283 -9.30 16.08 -9.58
C GLN A 283 -9.83 15.03 -8.62
N ALA A 284 -10.08 13.82 -9.15
CA ALA A 284 -10.37 12.61 -8.40
C ALA A 284 -9.38 11.52 -8.82
N PHE A 285 -8.74 10.85 -7.85
CA PHE A 285 -7.72 9.84 -8.14
C PHE A 285 -7.95 8.54 -7.38
N ILE A 286 -8.13 7.44 -8.13
CA ILE A 286 -8.13 6.07 -7.61
C ILE A 286 -6.84 5.39 -8.05
N GLY A 287 -6.03 4.94 -7.07
CA GLY A 287 -4.72 4.38 -7.35
C GLY A 287 -3.93 4.09 -6.08
N THR A 288 -2.65 3.87 -6.24
CA THR A 288 -1.61 3.64 -5.24
C THR A 288 -1.55 2.23 -4.66
N CYS A 289 -0.52 1.97 -3.83
CA CYS A 289 -0.37 0.68 -3.14
C CYS A 289 -1.40 0.46 -2.02
N SER A 290 -2.09 1.51 -1.55
CA SER A 290 -3.13 1.34 -0.52
C SER A 290 -4.46 0.88 -1.10
N ASN A 291 -4.79 1.25 -2.33
CA ASN A 291 -6.07 0.96 -2.98
C ASN A 291 -5.90 0.69 -4.49
N SER A 292 -7.01 0.56 -5.22
CA SER A 292 -7.15 0.22 -6.64
C SER A 292 -6.88 -1.26 -6.99
N ARG A 293 -7.06 -2.15 -6.04
CA ARG A 293 -7.22 -3.59 -6.27
C ARG A 293 -8.59 -3.87 -6.88
N ILE A 294 -8.85 -5.11 -7.22
CA ILE A 294 -10.10 -5.46 -7.92
C ILE A 294 -11.37 -5.10 -7.14
N GLU A 295 -11.39 -5.26 -5.81
CA GLU A 295 -12.51 -4.84 -4.95
C GLU A 295 -12.77 -3.33 -5.08
N ASP A 296 -11.72 -2.53 -5.01
CA ASP A 296 -11.78 -1.07 -5.14
C ASP A 296 -12.32 -0.63 -6.51
N LEU A 297 -11.86 -1.29 -7.59
CA LEU A 297 -12.30 -1.01 -8.95
C LEU A 297 -13.77 -1.40 -9.14
N ARG A 298 -14.22 -2.53 -8.56
CA ARG A 298 -15.62 -2.95 -8.59
C ARG A 298 -16.55 -1.93 -7.92
N VAL A 299 -16.15 -1.46 -6.73
CA VAL A 299 -16.92 -0.45 -5.98
C VAL A 299 -17.01 0.86 -6.76
N ALA A 300 -15.89 1.37 -7.25
CA ALA A 300 -15.87 2.59 -8.05
C ALA A 300 -16.71 2.46 -9.33
N ALA A 301 -16.58 1.34 -10.05
CA ALA A 301 -17.36 1.07 -11.25
C ALA A 301 -18.86 0.95 -10.97
N LYS A 302 -19.24 0.35 -9.83
CA LYS A 302 -20.65 0.25 -9.40
C LYS A 302 -21.27 1.65 -9.22
N ILE A 303 -20.53 2.59 -8.65
CA ILE A 303 -20.97 3.98 -8.45
C ILE A 303 -21.03 4.74 -9.77
N LEU A 304 -20.06 4.55 -10.65
CA LEU A 304 -19.92 5.25 -11.94
C LEU A 304 -20.82 4.71 -13.04
N LYS A 305 -21.35 3.49 -12.90
CA LYS A 305 -22.16 2.84 -13.94
C LYS A 305 -23.37 3.68 -14.36
N GLY A 306 -23.41 4.05 -15.64
CA GLY A 306 -24.48 4.88 -16.21
C GLY A 306 -24.39 6.37 -15.86
N LYS A 307 -23.32 6.80 -15.19
CA LYS A 307 -23.09 8.19 -14.81
C LYS A 307 -21.83 8.72 -15.49
N THR A 308 -21.68 10.04 -15.52
CA THR A 308 -20.51 10.71 -16.12
C THR A 308 -19.82 11.56 -15.06
N VAL A 309 -18.51 11.56 -15.07
CA VAL A 309 -17.66 12.43 -14.24
C VAL A 309 -18.03 13.90 -14.55
N HIS A 310 -18.12 14.70 -13.49
CA HIS A 310 -18.42 16.13 -13.61
C HIS A 310 -17.44 16.84 -14.58
N PRO A 311 -17.91 17.70 -15.51
CA PRO A 311 -17.05 18.31 -16.54
C PRO A 311 -15.85 19.09 -16.00
N GLY A 312 -15.94 19.63 -14.77
CA GLY A 312 -14.86 20.33 -14.09
C GLY A 312 -13.87 19.43 -13.34
N VAL A 313 -14.04 18.11 -13.41
CA VAL A 313 -13.19 17.15 -12.66
C VAL A 313 -12.40 16.25 -13.60
N ARG A 314 -11.11 16.17 -13.38
CA ARG A 314 -10.23 15.18 -14.01
C ARG A 314 -10.18 13.92 -13.13
N MET A 315 -10.91 12.88 -13.51
CA MET A 315 -10.83 11.59 -12.81
C MET A 315 -9.75 10.72 -13.44
N ILE A 316 -8.85 10.17 -12.58
CA ILE A 316 -7.77 9.27 -12.98
C ILE A 316 -7.93 7.95 -12.21
N VAL A 317 -7.86 6.83 -12.92
CA VAL A 317 -7.91 5.48 -12.34
C VAL A 317 -6.66 4.71 -12.78
N THR A 318 -5.88 4.28 -11.79
CA THR A 318 -4.66 3.47 -11.98
C THR A 318 -4.87 2.12 -11.30
N PRO A 319 -5.12 1.03 -12.04
CA PRO A 319 -5.20 -0.31 -11.45
C PRO A 319 -3.91 -0.68 -10.69
N ALA A 320 -4.03 -1.39 -9.59
CA ALA A 320 -2.90 -1.69 -8.69
C ALA A 320 -1.82 -2.57 -9.35
N SER A 321 -2.22 -3.43 -10.27
CA SER A 321 -1.34 -4.34 -11.00
C SER A 321 -1.92 -4.65 -12.38
N TYR A 322 -1.12 -5.25 -13.24
CA TYR A 322 -1.66 -5.77 -14.50
C TYR A 322 -2.60 -6.96 -14.29
N ALA A 323 -2.46 -7.74 -13.23
CA ALA A 323 -3.45 -8.76 -12.87
C ALA A 323 -4.81 -8.13 -12.58
N ALA A 324 -4.85 -7.10 -11.73
CA ALA A 324 -6.07 -6.33 -11.45
C ALA A 324 -6.62 -5.63 -12.71
N TYR A 325 -5.76 -5.12 -13.58
CA TYR A 325 -6.16 -4.53 -14.87
C TYR A 325 -6.85 -5.55 -15.78
N PHE A 326 -6.26 -6.73 -15.97
CA PHE A 326 -6.84 -7.77 -16.83
C PHE A 326 -8.14 -8.31 -16.28
N GLN A 327 -8.22 -8.54 -14.96
CA GLN A 327 -9.45 -8.94 -14.31
C GLN A 327 -10.54 -7.87 -14.45
N ALA A 328 -10.22 -6.60 -14.22
CA ALA A 328 -11.17 -5.49 -14.42
C ALA A 328 -11.64 -5.38 -15.87
N ARG A 329 -10.79 -5.70 -16.86
CA ARG A 329 -11.16 -5.77 -18.27
C ARG A 329 -12.15 -6.90 -18.55
N GLU A 330 -11.86 -8.09 -18.04
CA GLU A 330 -12.74 -9.27 -18.21
C GLU A 330 -14.12 -9.07 -17.57
N GLU A 331 -14.16 -8.39 -16.42
CA GLU A 331 -15.41 -8.02 -15.74
C GLU A 331 -16.13 -6.81 -16.38
N GLY A 332 -15.56 -6.18 -17.43
CA GLY A 332 -16.13 -5.02 -18.09
C GLY A 332 -16.04 -3.71 -17.31
N LEU A 333 -15.26 -3.67 -16.20
CA LEU A 333 -15.14 -2.47 -15.36
C LEU A 333 -14.41 -1.34 -16.08
N LEU A 334 -13.39 -1.66 -16.90
CA LEU A 334 -12.66 -0.64 -17.67
C LEU A 334 -13.57 0.11 -18.63
N GLN A 335 -14.52 -0.58 -19.27
CA GLN A 335 -15.51 0.07 -20.14
C GLN A 335 -16.43 1.03 -19.38
N ILE A 336 -16.75 0.72 -18.11
CA ILE A 336 -17.54 1.62 -17.26
C ILE A 336 -16.76 2.90 -16.99
N PHE A 337 -15.48 2.81 -16.62
CA PHE A 337 -14.61 3.97 -16.41
C PHE A 337 -14.50 4.85 -17.67
N GLU A 338 -14.25 4.23 -18.84
CA GLU A 338 -14.16 4.93 -20.12
C GLU A 338 -15.47 5.66 -20.49
N LYS A 339 -16.62 4.97 -20.37
CA LYS A 339 -17.94 5.57 -20.61
C LYS A 339 -18.23 6.72 -19.65
N SER A 340 -17.76 6.62 -18.41
CA SER A 340 -17.89 7.67 -17.40
C SER A 340 -16.90 8.82 -17.61
N LYS A 341 -16.01 8.77 -18.61
CA LYS A 341 -14.97 9.77 -18.89
C LYS A 341 -13.82 9.82 -17.87
N ALA A 342 -13.59 8.74 -17.14
CA ALA A 342 -12.38 8.58 -16.33
C ALA A 342 -11.18 8.21 -17.21
N LEU A 343 -10.00 8.75 -16.86
CA LEU A 343 -8.74 8.47 -17.53
C LEU A 343 -8.11 7.20 -16.91
N LEU A 344 -7.99 6.15 -17.71
CA LEU A 344 -7.25 4.95 -17.33
C LEU A 344 -5.76 5.13 -17.59
N THR A 345 -4.92 4.70 -16.65
CA THR A 345 -3.46 4.74 -16.81
C THR A 345 -2.85 3.35 -16.67
N ALA A 346 -1.58 3.22 -17.02
CA ALA A 346 -0.81 2.01 -16.76
C ALA A 346 -0.76 1.70 -15.24
N SER A 347 -0.66 0.42 -14.91
CA SER A 347 -0.52 -0.06 -13.52
C SER A 347 0.88 0.28 -12.99
N GLU A 348 1.00 1.41 -12.26
CA GLU A 348 2.29 1.92 -11.81
C GLU A 348 2.19 2.78 -10.54
N CYS A 349 3.26 2.81 -9.76
CA CYS A 349 3.34 3.59 -8.52
C CYS A 349 3.47 5.10 -8.76
N GLY A 350 4.01 5.51 -9.91
CA GLY A 350 4.47 6.88 -10.17
C GLY A 350 3.41 7.98 -10.07
N ILE A 351 2.13 7.68 -10.34
CA ILE A 351 1.07 8.72 -10.39
C ILE A 351 0.86 9.41 -9.05
N CYS A 352 1.01 8.71 -7.94
CA CYS A 352 0.83 9.29 -6.61
C CYS A 352 1.90 10.32 -6.21
N THR A 353 2.94 10.48 -7.01
CA THR A 353 4.05 11.43 -6.79
C THR A 353 4.29 12.36 -7.98
N ARG A 354 3.50 12.20 -9.06
CA ARG A 354 3.67 13.06 -10.23
C ARG A 354 3.00 14.41 -10.05
N PRO A 355 3.64 15.46 -10.58
CA PRO A 355 2.96 16.75 -10.68
C PRO A 355 1.72 16.62 -11.58
N SER A 356 0.55 16.61 -10.97
CA SER A 356 -0.75 16.59 -11.67
C SER A 356 -1.68 17.70 -11.22
N LEU A 357 -1.34 18.39 -10.12
CA LEU A 357 -2.12 19.47 -9.53
C LEU A 357 -1.40 20.81 -9.68
N ALA A 358 -2.10 21.79 -10.22
CA ALA A 358 -1.67 23.18 -10.27
C ALA A 358 -2.03 23.93 -8.98
N ILE A 359 -1.60 25.19 -8.87
CA ILE A 359 -1.95 26.08 -7.76
C ILE A 359 -3.46 26.22 -7.65
N GLY A 360 -3.99 26.08 -6.42
CA GLY A 360 -5.42 26.22 -6.14
C GLY A 360 -6.28 25.01 -6.50
N GLU A 361 -5.73 23.99 -7.17
CA GLU A 361 -6.49 22.77 -7.45
C GLU A 361 -6.73 21.94 -6.18
N VAL A 362 -7.86 21.25 -6.16
CA VAL A 362 -8.29 20.38 -5.07
C VAL A 362 -8.49 18.96 -5.60
N CYS A 363 -7.85 17.99 -4.96
CA CYS A 363 -7.96 16.58 -5.32
C CYS A 363 -8.58 15.79 -4.16
N ILE A 364 -9.50 14.86 -4.47
CA ILE A 364 -9.80 13.74 -3.58
C ILE A 364 -9.13 12.48 -4.12
N SER A 365 -8.45 11.72 -3.26
CA SER A 365 -7.58 10.61 -3.64
C SER A 365 -7.77 9.40 -2.74
N SER A 366 -7.74 8.20 -3.31
CA SER A 366 -7.60 6.97 -2.53
C SER A 366 -6.15 6.67 -2.12
N GLY A 367 -5.24 7.60 -2.38
CA GLY A 367 -3.83 7.50 -2.02
C GLY A 367 -3.57 7.42 -0.51
N ASN A 368 -2.31 7.29 -0.16
CA ASN A 368 -1.88 7.12 1.23
C ASN A 368 -1.29 8.37 1.87
N ARG A 369 -0.97 9.41 1.09
CA ARG A 369 -0.33 10.65 1.58
C ARG A 369 -0.93 11.89 0.93
N ASN A 370 -1.08 12.95 1.72
CA ASN A 370 -1.72 14.20 1.30
C ASN A 370 -0.97 15.47 1.77
N PHE A 371 0.33 15.34 2.02
CA PHE A 371 1.14 16.49 2.40
C PHE A 371 1.34 17.47 1.22
N PRO A 372 1.60 18.76 1.49
CA PRO A 372 1.82 19.77 0.46
C PRO A 372 2.92 19.39 -0.55
N GLY A 373 2.61 19.50 -1.84
CA GLY A 373 3.54 19.15 -2.92
C GLY A 373 3.53 17.67 -3.32
N ARG A 374 2.74 16.80 -2.68
CA ARG A 374 2.72 15.35 -2.97
C ARG A 374 2.37 15.04 -4.43
N MET A 375 1.38 15.71 -5.00
CA MET A 375 0.88 15.47 -6.34
C MET A 375 1.02 16.70 -7.27
N GLY A 376 1.87 17.66 -6.95
CA GLY A 376 2.05 18.84 -7.75
C GLY A 376 2.39 20.09 -6.95
N HIS A 377 1.67 21.20 -7.18
CA HIS A 377 1.94 22.45 -6.51
C HIS A 377 1.71 22.35 -5.00
N ARG A 378 2.54 23.05 -4.20
CA ARG A 378 2.47 22.97 -2.72
C ARG A 378 1.17 23.55 -2.15
N ASP A 379 0.53 24.50 -2.86
CA ASP A 379 -0.73 25.10 -2.47
C ASP A 379 -1.95 24.32 -2.97
N ALA A 380 -1.75 23.24 -3.74
CA ALA A 380 -2.82 22.32 -4.08
C ALA A 380 -3.24 21.53 -2.83
N LYS A 381 -4.54 21.26 -2.71
CA LYS A 381 -5.13 20.56 -1.56
C LYS A 381 -5.44 19.12 -1.95
N ILE A 382 -5.01 18.17 -1.12
CA ILE A 382 -5.29 16.75 -1.34
C ILE A 382 -6.07 16.22 -0.14
N PHE A 383 -7.29 15.77 -0.38
CA PHE A 383 -8.11 15.01 0.57
C PHE A 383 -7.90 13.52 0.31
N LEU A 384 -7.94 12.70 1.37
CA LEU A 384 -7.91 11.24 1.23
C LEU A 384 -9.28 10.66 1.58
N GLY A 385 -9.74 9.71 0.76
CA GLY A 385 -11.00 9.00 0.99
C GLY A 385 -10.96 7.60 0.38
N SER A 386 -11.99 6.80 0.67
CA SER A 386 -12.13 5.48 0.04
C SER A 386 -12.42 5.61 -1.46
N PRO A 387 -12.17 4.56 -2.27
CA PRO A 387 -12.53 4.54 -3.68
C PRO A 387 -14.00 4.87 -3.96
N ALA A 388 -14.90 4.51 -3.03
CA ALA A 388 -16.31 4.87 -3.10
C ALA A 388 -16.51 6.40 -3.00
N THR A 389 -15.93 7.02 -1.99
CA THR A 389 -16.00 8.48 -1.78
C THR A 389 -15.38 9.23 -2.96
N VAL A 390 -14.24 8.75 -3.48
CA VAL A 390 -13.58 9.33 -4.64
C VAL A 390 -14.46 9.27 -5.90
N ALA A 391 -15.08 8.10 -6.17
CA ALA A 391 -15.93 7.91 -7.33
C ALA A 391 -17.22 8.75 -7.26
N ALA A 392 -17.88 8.80 -6.10
CA ALA A 392 -19.07 9.61 -5.88
C ALA A 392 -18.77 11.11 -6.05
N SER A 393 -17.68 11.57 -5.43
CA SER A 393 -17.23 12.97 -5.53
C SER A 393 -16.85 13.36 -6.96
N ALA A 394 -16.27 12.43 -7.75
CA ALA A 394 -15.96 12.69 -9.15
C ALA A 394 -17.22 12.98 -9.99
N ILE A 395 -18.34 12.31 -9.69
CA ILE A 395 -19.62 12.55 -10.36
C ILE A 395 -20.20 13.90 -9.94
N ALA A 396 -20.17 14.21 -8.65
CA ALA A 396 -20.77 15.42 -8.07
C ALA A 396 -19.98 16.70 -8.37
N GLY A 397 -18.66 16.61 -8.59
CA GLY A 397 -17.76 17.77 -8.71
C GLY A 397 -17.37 18.38 -7.37
N GLU A 398 -17.72 17.72 -6.27
CA GLU A 398 -17.43 18.11 -4.90
C GLU A 398 -17.39 16.89 -4.00
N ILE A 399 -16.83 17.01 -2.82
CA ILE A 399 -16.86 15.92 -1.83
C ILE A 399 -18.31 15.68 -1.41
N VAL A 400 -18.75 14.41 -1.50
CA VAL A 400 -20.10 13.96 -1.15
C VAL A 400 -20.04 12.66 -0.36
N ASP A 401 -21.12 12.34 0.33
CA ASP A 401 -21.31 11.06 0.97
C ASP A 401 -21.56 9.96 -0.08
N PRO A 402 -20.70 8.93 -0.17
CA PRO A 402 -20.85 7.87 -1.16
C PRO A 402 -22.13 7.03 -0.96
N ARG A 403 -22.74 7.04 0.22
CA ARG A 403 -23.99 6.32 0.52
C ARG A 403 -25.14 6.76 -0.38
N GLU A 404 -25.15 8.02 -0.82
CA GLU A 404 -26.16 8.57 -1.74
C GLU A 404 -26.00 8.05 -3.19
N PHE A 405 -24.85 7.46 -3.51
CA PHE A 405 -24.50 6.99 -4.85
C PHE A 405 -24.43 5.47 -4.97
N LEU A 406 -24.45 4.76 -3.85
CA LEU A 406 -24.51 3.30 -3.83
C LEU A 406 -25.92 2.85 -4.23
N PRO A 407 -26.05 1.87 -5.14
CA PRO A 407 -27.37 1.31 -5.41
C PRO A 407 -27.90 0.61 -4.16
N SER A 408 -29.18 0.81 -3.90
CA SER A 408 -29.96 0.14 -2.84
C SER A 408 -29.93 -1.38 -2.97
#